data_5b4bf0fb23670d34d048489d96847345
#
_entry.id   5b4bf0fb23670d34d048489d96847345
#
_cell.length_a   1.000
_cell.length_b   1.000
_cell.length_c   1.000
_cell.angle_alpha   90.00
_cell.angle_beta   90.00
_cell.angle_gamma   90.00
#
_symmetry.space_group_name_H-M   'P 1'
#
loop_
_entity.id
_entity.type
_entity.pdbx_description
1 polymer ?
#
loop_
_entity_poly.entity_id
_entity_poly.type
_entity_poly.pdbx_seq_one_letter_code
_entity_poly.pdbx_strand_id
1 'polypeptide(L)'
;RQMCIRDREKSSVSKAAKEYYDSLNEAEKKFTKADLSDIESAYEHYAIAQKLYNSLSKGVDTEVSDEDARVIHIQKIFVKSKESADSVSQKLLSKEAFAAVASGSSEDSQTELYAAKGTLPQEVEAVAFELGDGETSDMISTDDGYYFIKCISKLDREKTEQNKVTILQKRQQEQFNDDYEHFVKKAGFSLNSDLWDSISIKDEKNVKTSSFFTVYNKYFQTDN
;
A
#
# COMPACT_ATOMS: atom_id res chain seq x y z
N ARG A 1 5.61 -15.80 27.84
CA ARG A 1 7.01 -15.30 27.79
C ARG A 1 6.95 -13.82 27.48
N GLN A 2 7.36 -12.97 28.44
CA GLN A 2 7.54 -11.55 28.18
C GLN A 2 8.56 -11.38 27.06
N MET A 3 8.19 -10.67 25.98
CA MET A 3 9.14 -10.22 24.95
C MET A 3 9.98 -9.10 25.59
N CYS A 4 11.15 -9.47 26.11
CA CYS A 4 12.09 -8.48 26.65
C CYS A 4 12.97 -7.97 25.51
N ILE A 5 13.20 -6.67 25.53
CA ILE A 5 14.28 -6.06 24.72
C ILE A 5 15.61 -6.57 25.29
N ARG A 6 16.47 -7.11 24.43
CA ARG A 6 17.82 -7.56 24.83
C ARG A 6 18.70 -6.35 25.15
N ASP A 7 19.71 -6.51 26.02
CA ASP A 7 20.59 -5.42 26.44
C ASP A 7 21.21 -4.63 25.27
N ARG A 8 21.57 -5.32 24.17
CA ARG A 8 22.07 -4.67 22.96
C ARG A 8 21.04 -3.74 22.31
N GLU A 9 19.79 -4.13 22.33
CA GLU A 9 18.69 -3.32 21.76
C GLU A 9 18.36 -2.13 22.65
N LYS A 10 18.47 -2.26 23.97
CA LYS A 10 18.34 -1.12 24.90
C LYS A 10 19.40 -0.05 24.61
N SER A 11 20.64 -0.46 24.37
CA SER A 11 21.68 0.49 23.99
C SER A 11 21.38 1.18 22.65
N SER A 12 20.75 0.48 21.69
CA SER A 12 20.33 1.06 20.42
C SER A 12 19.16 2.02 20.59
N VAL A 13 18.19 1.68 21.44
CA VAL A 13 17.06 2.56 21.81
C VAL A 13 17.59 3.87 22.38
N SER A 14 18.46 3.82 23.41
CA SER A 14 18.97 5.03 24.05
C SER A 14 19.78 5.91 23.08
N LYS A 15 20.55 5.30 22.18
CA LYS A 15 21.31 6.06 21.16
C LYS A 15 20.37 6.73 20.15
N ALA A 16 19.39 5.99 19.66
CA ALA A 16 18.41 6.50 18.70
C ALA A 16 17.57 7.63 19.33
N ALA A 17 17.10 7.43 20.56
CA ALA A 17 16.32 8.42 21.29
C ALA A 17 17.12 9.71 21.52
N LYS A 18 18.38 9.57 21.91
CA LYS A 18 19.27 10.72 22.09
C LYS A 18 19.50 11.47 20.77
N GLU A 19 19.81 10.77 19.68
CA GLU A 19 20.00 11.39 18.36
C GLU A 19 18.74 12.14 17.91
N TYR A 20 17.57 11.53 18.08
CA TYR A 20 16.30 12.18 17.72
C TYR A 20 16.03 13.40 18.59
N TYR A 21 16.16 13.27 19.94
CA TYR A 21 15.92 14.37 20.86
C TYR A 21 16.87 15.55 20.61
N ASP A 22 18.15 15.28 20.33
CA ASP A 22 19.15 16.29 20.02
C ASP A 22 18.87 16.98 18.66
N SER A 23 18.18 16.31 17.75
CA SER A 23 17.75 16.88 16.45
C SER A 23 16.56 17.81 16.55
N LEU A 24 15.78 17.76 17.64
CA LEU A 24 14.61 18.61 17.84
C LEU A 24 15.04 20.04 18.17
N ASN A 25 14.40 21.01 17.52
CA ASN A 25 14.55 22.41 17.86
C ASN A 25 13.73 22.79 19.12
N GLU A 26 13.96 23.98 19.68
CA GLU A 26 13.31 24.43 20.91
C GLU A 26 11.78 24.56 20.77
N ALA A 27 11.26 24.89 19.58
CA ALA A 27 9.82 24.96 19.33
C ALA A 27 9.19 23.56 19.35
N GLU A 28 9.89 22.56 18.78
CA GLU A 28 9.45 21.17 18.76
C GLU A 28 9.48 20.54 20.17
N LYS A 29 10.54 20.76 20.93
CA LYS A 29 10.62 20.33 22.35
C LYS A 29 9.49 20.95 23.19
N LYS A 30 9.23 22.25 23.00
CA LYS A 30 8.16 22.94 23.71
C LYS A 30 6.78 22.46 23.30
N PHE A 31 6.58 22.13 22.03
CA PHE A 31 5.32 21.65 21.49
C PHE A 31 5.00 20.25 21.99
N THR A 32 5.94 19.32 21.87
CA THR A 32 5.75 17.93 22.29
C THR A 32 5.71 17.78 23.81
N LYS A 33 6.43 18.66 24.52
CA LYS A 33 6.71 18.56 25.98
C LYS A 33 7.34 17.21 26.36
N ALA A 34 7.83 16.44 25.40
CA ALA A 34 8.47 15.17 25.61
C ALA A 34 9.93 15.38 26.05
N ASP A 35 10.36 14.66 27.02
CA ASP A 35 11.76 14.55 27.40
C ASP A 35 12.44 13.33 26.75
N LEU A 36 13.72 13.15 27.04
CA LEU A 36 14.48 12.02 26.47
C LEU A 36 13.91 10.67 26.89
N SER A 37 13.41 10.56 28.11
CA SER A 37 12.82 9.33 28.65
C SER A 37 11.51 8.96 27.92
N ASP A 38 10.72 9.96 27.56
CA ASP A 38 9.49 9.75 26.78
C ASP A 38 9.80 9.18 25.39
N ILE A 39 10.86 9.70 24.76
CA ILE A 39 11.31 9.23 23.43
C ILE A 39 11.91 7.82 23.52
N GLU A 40 12.70 7.54 24.56
CA GLU A 40 13.22 6.19 24.84
C GLU A 40 12.07 5.20 24.97
N SER A 41 11.07 5.54 25.78
CA SER A 41 9.87 4.72 25.98
C SER A 41 9.09 4.49 24.67
N ALA A 42 8.95 5.53 23.85
CA ALA A 42 8.29 5.41 22.54
C ALA A 42 9.04 4.45 21.61
N TYR A 43 10.36 4.56 21.54
CA TYR A 43 11.20 3.65 20.75
C TYR A 43 11.21 2.22 21.29
N GLU A 44 11.19 2.03 22.62
CA GLU A 44 11.03 0.71 23.23
C GLU A 44 9.71 0.05 22.84
N HIS A 45 8.61 0.79 22.98
CA HIS A 45 7.29 0.29 22.59
C HIS A 45 7.22 -0.06 21.11
N TYR A 46 7.79 0.78 20.24
CA TYR A 46 7.83 0.51 18.81
C TYR A 46 8.68 -0.72 18.46
N ALA A 47 9.84 -0.90 19.11
CA ALA A 47 10.67 -2.09 18.93
C ALA A 47 9.95 -3.38 19.39
N ILE A 48 9.21 -3.32 20.50
CA ILE A 48 8.39 -4.45 20.96
C ILE A 48 7.26 -4.73 19.96
N ALA A 49 6.57 -3.70 19.48
CA ALA A 49 5.50 -3.85 18.49
C ALA A 49 6.00 -4.48 17.18
N GLN A 50 7.16 -4.07 16.69
CA GLN A 50 7.78 -4.68 15.51
C GLN A 50 8.12 -6.17 15.72
N LYS A 51 8.66 -6.51 16.88
CA LYS A 51 8.94 -7.92 17.23
C LYS A 51 7.68 -8.74 17.29
N LEU A 52 6.62 -8.19 17.86
CA LEU A 52 5.32 -8.84 17.93
C LEU A 52 4.78 -9.07 16.51
N TYR A 53 4.77 -8.05 15.68
CA TYR A 53 4.36 -8.12 14.28
C TYR A 53 5.14 -9.23 13.53
N ASN A 54 6.47 -9.19 13.60
CA ASN A 54 7.33 -10.18 12.96
C ASN A 54 7.11 -11.60 13.51
N SER A 55 6.76 -11.74 14.78
CA SER A 55 6.47 -13.05 15.39
C SER A 55 5.14 -13.63 14.94
N LEU A 56 4.11 -12.81 14.85
CA LEU A 56 2.76 -13.23 14.42
C LEU A 56 2.72 -13.49 12.92
N SER A 57 3.50 -12.73 12.14
CA SER A 57 3.56 -12.87 10.67
C SER A 57 4.39 -14.08 10.19
N LYS A 58 5.09 -14.80 11.07
CA LYS A 58 5.94 -15.95 10.68
C LYS A 58 5.20 -17.16 10.12
N GLY A 59 3.92 -17.30 10.42
CA GLY A 59 3.09 -18.42 9.96
C GLY A 59 2.45 -18.20 8.59
N VAL A 60 2.69 -17.06 7.95
CA VAL A 60 2.10 -16.72 6.66
C VAL A 60 2.78 -17.50 5.54
N ASP A 61 1.97 -18.02 4.61
CA ASP A 61 2.48 -18.62 3.39
C ASP A 61 3.25 -17.56 2.56
N THR A 62 4.55 -17.81 2.40
CA THR A 62 5.47 -16.91 1.68
C THR A 62 5.55 -17.22 0.20
N GLU A 63 4.96 -18.33 -0.26
CA GLU A 63 4.95 -18.67 -1.68
C GLU A 63 3.85 -17.90 -2.40
N VAL A 64 4.25 -17.11 -3.38
CA VAL A 64 3.35 -16.40 -4.29
C VAL A 64 3.68 -16.82 -5.71
N SER A 65 2.73 -17.45 -6.39
CA SER A 65 2.92 -17.89 -7.77
C SER A 65 3.03 -16.70 -8.73
N ASP A 66 3.73 -16.91 -9.86
CA ASP A 66 3.78 -15.91 -10.94
C ASP A 66 2.38 -15.58 -11.45
N GLU A 67 1.49 -16.58 -11.48
CA GLU A 67 0.11 -16.40 -11.94
C GLU A 67 -0.71 -15.55 -10.98
N ASP A 68 -0.54 -15.72 -9.65
CA ASP A 68 -1.25 -14.91 -8.66
C ASP A 68 -0.74 -13.46 -8.64
N ALA A 69 0.56 -13.28 -8.86
CA ALA A 69 1.20 -11.98 -8.83
C ALA A 69 1.25 -11.28 -10.18
N ARG A 70 0.80 -11.95 -11.26
CA ARG A 70 0.92 -11.48 -12.63
C ARG A 70 0.44 -10.05 -12.79
N VAL A 71 1.30 -9.22 -13.39
CA VAL A 71 1.00 -7.85 -13.79
C VAL A 71 1.07 -7.78 -15.30
N ILE A 72 0.01 -7.27 -15.91
CA ILE A 72 -0.11 -7.04 -17.35
C ILE A 72 0.04 -5.55 -17.65
N HIS A 73 0.55 -5.21 -18.84
CA HIS A 73 0.58 -3.86 -19.35
C HIS A 73 -0.50 -3.70 -20.41
N ILE A 74 -1.42 -2.78 -20.22
CA ILE A 74 -2.58 -2.62 -21.08
C ILE A 74 -2.83 -1.15 -21.44
N GLN A 75 -3.49 -0.95 -22.58
CA GLN A 75 -4.23 0.26 -22.89
C GLN A 75 -5.72 0.01 -22.73
N LYS A 76 -6.48 0.99 -22.22
CA LYS A 76 -7.92 0.92 -22.06
C LYS A 76 -8.63 2.12 -22.64
N ILE A 77 -9.84 1.89 -23.11
CA ILE A 77 -10.82 2.92 -23.44
C ILE A 77 -12.03 2.66 -22.57
N PHE A 78 -12.55 3.69 -21.93
CA PHE A 78 -13.78 3.66 -21.16
C PHE A 78 -14.73 4.71 -21.65
N VAL A 79 -15.97 4.33 -21.89
CA VAL A 79 -17.07 5.24 -22.25
C VAL A 79 -18.36 4.82 -21.55
N LYS A 80 -19.19 5.79 -21.16
CA LYS A 80 -20.41 5.53 -20.39
C LYS A 80 -21.59 5.13 -21.27
N SER A 81 -21.68 5.70 -22.48
CA SER A 81 -22.86 5.45 -23.33
C SER A 81 -22.61 4.36 -24.38
N LYS A 82 -23.67 3.65 -24.72
CA LYS A 82 -23.63 2.62 -25.78
C LYS A 82 -23.28 3.23 -27.15
N GLU A 83 -23.79 4.43 -27.42
CA GLU A 83 -23.52 5.15 -28.68
C GLU A 83 -22.04 5.49 -28.84
N SER A 84 -21.41 5.94 -27.74
CA SER A 84 -19.96 6.19 -27.71
C SER A 84 -19.19 4.89 -27.91
N ALA A 85 -19.62 3.81 -27.28
CA ALA A 85 -19.00 2.48 -27.41
C ALA A 85 -19.10 1.95 -28.85
N ASP A 86 -20.24 2.10 -29.49
CA ASP A 86 -20.43 1.70 -30.91
C ASP A 86 -19.53 2.54 -31.84
N SER A 87 -19.37 3.85 -31.57
CA SER A 87 -18.44 4.71 -32.29
C SER A 87 -16.99 4.25 -32.12
N VAL A 88 -16.56 3.93 -30.89
CA VAL A 88 -15.21 3.39 -30.60
C VAL A 88 -15.00 2.07 -31.35
N SER A 89 -16.00 1.17 -31.30
CA SER A 89 -15.94 -0.12 -31.99
C SER A 89 -15.71 0.06 -33.50
N GLN A 90 -16.45 0.99 -34.13
CA GLN A 90 -16.28 1.28 -35.58
C GLN A 90 -14.87 1.81 -35.91
N LYS A 91 -14.30 2.71 -35.10
CA LYS A 91 -12.96 3.22 -35.28
C LYS A 91 -11.92 2.10 -35.18
N LEU A 92 -12.03 1.22 -34.18
CA LEU A 92 -11.12 0.08 -34.01
C LEU A 92 -11.26 -0.93 -35.15
N LEU A 93 -12.46 -1.21 -35.65
CA LEU A 93 -12.69 -2.04 -36.82
C LEU A 93 -12.09 -1.42 -38.10
N SER A 94 -12.08 -0.09 -38.20
CA SER A 94 -11.43 0.65 -39.28
C SER A 94 -9.91 0.67 -39.17
N LYS A 95 -9.33 -0.06 -38.22
CA LYS A 95 -7.90 -0.18 -37.94
C LYS A 95 -7.22 1.14 -37.53
N GLU A 96 -7.96 2.06 -36.96
CA GLU A 96 -7.35 3.21 -36.29
C GLU A 96 -6.48 2.73 -35.10
N ALA A 97 -5.39 3.44 -34.83
CA ALA A 97 -4.49 3.08 -33.75
C ALA A 97 -5.20 3.19 -32.41
N PHE A 98 -5.18 2.11 -31.61
CA PHE A 98 -5.86 2.05 -30.32
C PHE A 98 -5.56 3.25 -29.43
N ALA A 99 -4.27 3.64 -29.32
CA ALA A 99 -3.85 4.79 -28.51
C ALA A 99 -4.47 6.12 -29.01
N ALA A 100 -4.64 6.29 -30.31
CA ALA A 100 -5.27 7.49 -30.88
C ALA A 100 -6.77 7.52 -30.55
N VAL A 101 -7.47 6.37 -30.69
CA VAL A 101 -8.89 6.24 -30.32
C VAL A 101 -9.06 6.44 -28.81
N ALA A 102 -8.17 5.89 -27.98
CA ALA A 102 -8.18 6.06 -26.54
C ALA A 102 -8.05 7.53 -26.14
N SER A 103 -7.07 8.23 -26.71
CA SER A 103 -6.82 9.66 -26.43
C SER A 103 -7.99 10.57 -26.87
N GLY A 104 -8.71 10.19 -27.94
CA GLY A 104 -9.78 11.02 -28.50
C GLY A 104 -11.19 10.65 -28.03
N SER A 105 -11.40 9.47 -27.45
CA SER A 105 -12.74 8.93 -27.16
C SER A 105 -12.92 8.46 -25.74
N SER A 106 -11.84 8.15 -24.99
CA SER A 106 -11.97 7.69 -23.62
C SER A 106 -12.42 8.80 -22.69
N GLU A 107 -13.38 8.50 -21.82
CA GLU A 107 -13.82 9.37 -20.72
C GLU A 107 -12.96 9.23 -19.47
N ASP A 108 -12.06 8.24 -19.45
CA ASP A 108 -11.04 8.09 -18.41
C ASP A 108 -9.73 8.73 -18.88
N SER A 109 -9.12 9.53 -18.02
CA SER A 109 -7.83 10.18 -18.29
C SER A 109 -6.65 9.20 -18.31
N GLN A 110 -6.77 8.07 -17.60
CA GLN A 110 -5.75 7.04 -17.57
C GLN A 110 -6.05 5.96 -18.60
N THR A 111 -5.49 6.11 -19.78
CA THR A 111 -5.68 5.20 -20.91
C THR A 111 -4.62 4.12 -21.04
N GLU A 112 -3.56 4.16 -20.23
CA GLU A 112 -2.49 3.16 -20.20
C GLU A 112 -2.08 2.89 -18.76
N LEU A 113 -1.97 1.62 -18.38
CA LEU A 113 -1.65 1.23 -17.00
C LEU A 113 -1.08 -0.20 -16.92
N TYR A 114 -0.43 -0.45 -15.79
CA TYR A 114 -0.07 -1.80 -15.34
C TYR A 114 -1.16 -2.30 -14.41
N ALA A 115 -1.73 -3.46 -14.72
CA ALA A 115 -2.83 -4.04 -13.95
C ALA A 115 -2.41 -5.37 -13.31
N ALA A 116 -2.60 -5.49 -12.01
CA ALA A 116 -2.56 -6.74 -11.27
C ALA A 116 -3.99 -7.27 -11.05
N LYS A 117 -4.13 -8.54 -10.66
CA LYS A 117 -5.43 -9.11 -10.30
C LYS A 117 -6.09 -8.29 -9.18
N GLY A 118 -7.38 -8.03 -9.30
CA GLY A 118 -8.17 -7.23 -8.35
C GLY A 118 -8.07 -5.71 -8.55
N THR A 119 -7.41 -5.24 -9.61
CA THR A 119 -7.27 -3.79 -9.90
C THR A 119 -8.24 -3.25 -10.95
N LEU A 120 -8.89 -4.15 -11.69
CA LEU A 120 -9.88 -3.81 -12.72
C LEU A 120 -11.27 -4.32 -12.30
N PRO A 121 -12.37 -3.76 -12.88
CA PRO A 121 -13.69 -4.39 -12.75
C PRO A 121 -13.64 -5.86 -13.17
N GLN A 122 -14.40 -6.72 -12.51
CA GLN A 122 -14.30 -8.17 -12.67
C GLN A 122 -14.47 -8.63 -14.13
N GLU A 123 -15.42 -8.05 -14.86
CA GLU A 123 -15.69 -8.38 -16.25
C GLU A 123 -14.52 -7.94 -17.16
N VAL A 124 -13.93 -6.80 -16.87
CA VAL A 124 -12.79 -6.27 -17.61
C VAL A 124 -11.54 -7.10 -17.32
N GLU A 125 -11.33 -7.45 -16.05
CA GLU A 125 -10.18 -8.27 -15.60
C GLU A 125 -10.19 -9.64 -16.29
N ALA A 126 -11.35 -10.31 -16.28
CA ALA A 126 -11.50 -11.63 -16.88
C ALA A 126 -11.08 -11.65 -18.36
N VAL A 127 -11.39 -10.58 -19.11
CA VAL A 127 -10.99 -10.46 -20.51
C VAL A 127 -9.52 -10.03 -20.65
N ALA A 128 -9.12 -9.00 -19.89
CA ALA A 128 -7.78 -8.41 -20.02
C ALA A 128 -6.65 -9.42 -19.75
N PHE A 129 -6.84 -10.32 -18.79
CA PHE A 129 -5.84 -11.33 -18.42
C PHE A 129 -5.78 -12.54 -19.38
N GLU A 130 -6.77 -12.71 -20.26
CA GLU A 130 -6.78 -13.75 -21.30
C GLU A 130 -6.14 -13.25 -22.64
N LEU A 131 -6.04 -11.93 -22.84
CA LEU A 131 -5.48 -11.38 -24.05
C LEU A 131 -3.98 -11.71 -24.21
N GLY A 132 -3.59 -12.06 -25.41
CA GLY A 132 -2.19 -12.16 -25.83
C GLY A 132 -1.56 -10.80 -26.15
N ASP A 133 -0.22 -10.78 -26.25
CA ASP A 133 0.52 -9.55 -26.57
C ASP A 133 0.05 -8.96 -27.89
N GLY A 134 -0.36 -7.70 -27.89
CA GLY A 134 -0.87 -6.95 -29.03
C GLY A 134 -2.36 -7.17 -29.33
N GLU A 135 -3.03 -8.11 -28.67
CA GLU A 135 -4.46 -8.38 -28.89
C GLU A 135 -5.34 -7.25 -28.32
N THR A 136 -6.50 -7.09 -28.93
CA THR A 136 -7.50 -6.12 -28.53
C THR A 136 -8.82 -6.88 -28.26
N SER A 137 -9.46 -6.54 -27.15
CA SER A 137 -10.76 -7.12 -26.81
C SER A 137 -11.89 -6.60 -27.72
N ASP A 138 -12.97 -7.36 -27.76
CA ASP A 138 -14.28 -6.82 -28.10
C ASP A 138 -14.77 -5.84 -27.02
N MET A 139 -15.93 -5.22 -27.25
CA MET A 139 -16.57 -4.35 -26.28
C MET A 139 -16.98 -5.16 -25.04
N ILE A 140 -16.49 -4.72 -23.87
CA ILE A 140 -16.82 -5.29 -22.56
C ILE A 140 -17.86 -4.39 -21.89
N SER A 141 -19.02 -4.94 -21.53
CA SER A 141 -20.06 -4.20 -20.82
C SER A 141 -19.93 -4.43 -19.31
N THR A 142 -20.02 -3.34 -18.53
CA THR A 142 -20.05 -3.34 -17.06
C THR A 142 -21.22 -2.48 -16.59
N ASP A 143 -21.48 -2.48 -15.29
CA ASP A 143 -22.50 -1.62 -14.70
C ASP A 143 -22.17 -0.12 -14.85
N ASP A 144 -20.90 0.25 -14.91
CA ASP A 144 -20.43 1.63 -15.02
C ASP A 144 -20.35 2.15 -16.47
N GLY A 145 -20.37 1.25 -17.46
CA GLY A 145 -20.21 1.58 -18.87
C GLY A 145 -19.51 0.50 -19.69
N TYR A 146 -18.80 0.93 -20.72
CA TYR A 146 -18.20 0.05 -21.72
C TYR A 146 -16.69 0.23 -21.79
N TYR A 147 -15.98 -0.89 -21.87
CA TYR A 147 -14.54 -0.93 -21.94
C TYR A 147 -14.04 -1.60 -23.22
N PHE A 148 -12.89 -1.15 -23.70
CA PHE A 148 -12.08 -1.84 -24.70
C PHE A 148 -10.65 -1.90 -24.17
N ILE A 149 -10.03 -3.06 -24.27
CA ILE A 149 -8.69 -3.32 -23.75
C ILE A 149 -7.79 -3.76 -24.88
N LYS A 150 -6.57 -3.20 -24.89
CA LYS A 150 -5.48 -3.73 -25.72
C LYS A 150 -4.35 -4.17 -24.81
N CYS A 151 -3.97 -5.43 -24.90
CA CYS A 151 -2.81 -5.96 -24.21
C CYS A 151 -1.52 -5.48 -24.90
N ILE A 152 -0.67 -4.79 -24.19
CA ILE A 152 0.68 -4.43 -24.65
C ILE A 152 1.66 -5.55 -24.29
N SER A 153 1.58 -6.03 -23.06
CA SER A 153 2.33 -7.18 -22.59
C SER A 153 1.50 -7.96 -21.57
N LYS A 154 1.32 -9.25 -21.81
CA LYS A 154 0.61 -10.16 -20.89
C LYS A 154 1.39 -10.48 -19.61
N LEU A 155 2.65 -10.07 -19.53
CA LEU A 155 3.50 -10.25 -18.37
C LEU A 155 4.58 -9.17 -18.31
N ASP A 156 4.49 -8.29 -17.34
CA ASP A 156 5.61 -7.45 -16.91
C ASP A 156 6.33 -8.13 -15.75
N ARG A 157 7.52 -8.65 -16.02
CA ARG A 157 8.28 -9.45 -15.03
C ARG A 157 8.69 -8.63 -13.82
N GLU A 158 9.18 -7.41 -14.03
CA GLU A 158 9.63 -6.55 -12.94
C GLU A 158 8.48 -6.20 -12.00
N LYS A 159 7.36 -5.78 -12.56
CA LYS A 159 6.16 -5.45 -11.79
C LYS A 159 5.54 -6.68 -11.14
N THR A 160 5.62 -7.84 -11.76
CA THR A 160 5.17 -9.10 -11.17
C THR A 160 6.00 -9.45 -9.93
N GLU A 161 7.34 -9.32 -9.97
CA GLU A 161 8.18 -9.54 -8.80
C GLU A 161 7.89 -8.51 -7.68
N GLN A 162 7.67 -7.24 -8.03
CA GLN A 162 7.24 -6.21 -7.08
C GLN A 162 5.89 -6.55 -6.45
N ASN A 163 4.95 -7.08 -7.24
CA ASN A 163 3.62 -7.45 -6.77
C ASN A 163 3.64 -8.67 -5.84
N LYS A 164 4.56 -9.63 -6.03
CA LYS A 164 4.77 -10.73 -5.06
C LYS A 164 5.08 -10.21 -3.67
N VAL A 165 5.96 -9.21 -3.58
CA VAL A 165 6.29 -8.57 -2.30
C VAL A 165 5.06 -7.89 -1.69
N THR A 166 4.28 -7.20 -2.51
CA THR A 166 3.04 -6.54 -2.07
C THR A 166 2.01 -7.54 -1.55
N ILE A 167 1.82 -8.67 -2.25
CA ILE A 167 0.92 -9.74 -1.82
C ILE A 167 1.37 -10.34 -0.49
N LEU A 168 2.67 -10.61 -0.35
CA LEU A 168 3.23 -11.14 0.90
C LEU A 168 3.02 -10.17 2.07
N GLN A 169 3.30 -8.88 1.87
CA GLN A 169 3.07 -7.86 2.89
C GLN A 169 1.59 -7.77 3.29
N LYS A 170 0.69 -7.87 2.32
CA LYS A 170 -0.76 -7.89 2.58
C LYS A 170 -1.17 -9.11 3.41
N ARG A 171 -0.71 -10.32 3.05
CA ARG A 171 -0.97 -11.55 3.83
C ARG A 171 -0.46 -11.43 5.27
N GLN A 172 0.74 -10.87 5.45
CA GLN A 172 1.33 -10.64 6.78
C GLN A 172 0.50 -9.65 7.60
N GLN A 173 0.01 -8.59 6.97
CA GLN A 173 -0.83 -7.59 7.63
C GLN A 173 -2.20 -8.17 8.02
N GLU A 174 -2.81 -8.94 7.15
CA GLU A 174 -4.10 -9.61 7.41
C GLU A 174 -3.97 -10.58 8.60
N GLN A 175 -2.95 -11.44 8.60
CA GLN A 175 -2.68 -12.35 9.72
C GLN A 175 -2.47 -11.60 11.04
N PHE A 176 -1.67 -10.52 11.01
CA PHE A 176 -1.46 -9.70 12.20
C PHE A 176 -2.77 -9.07 12.69
N ASN A 177 -3.59 -8.54 11.79
CA ASN A 177 -4.86 -7.91 12.15
C ASN A 177 -5.81 -8.91 12.80
N ASP A 178 -5.92 -10.13 12.28
CA ASP A 178 -6.76 -11.19 12.82
C ASP A 178 -6.33 -11.56 14.24
N ASP A 179 -5.04 -11.79 14.46
CA ASP A 179 -4.49 -12.12 15.78
C ASP A 179 -4.66 -10.95 16.76
N TYR A 180 -4.44 -9.72 16.30
CA TYR A 180 -4.60 -8.50 17.10
C TYR A 180 -6.05 -8.28 17.51
N GLU A 181 -7.01 -8.45 16.59
CA GLU A 181 -8.44 -8.35 16.92
C GLU A 181 -8.88 -9.38 17.95
N HIS A 182 -8.41 -10.62 17.82
CA HIS A 182 -8.68 -11.66 18.82
C HIS A 182 -8.12 -11.29 20.19
N PHE A 183 -6.93 -10.71 20.25
CA PHE A 183 -6.31 -10.24 21.48
C PHE A 183 -7.12 -9.09 22.10
N VAL A 184 -7.47 -8.07 21.30
CA VAL A 184 -8.24 -6.90 21.76
C VAL A 184 -9.59 -7.32 22.33
N LYS A 185 -10.31 -8.22 21.64
CA LYS A 185 -11.62 -8.75 22.12
C LYS A 185 -11.51 -9.45 23.48
N LYS A 186 -10.39 -10.16 23.73
CA LYS A 186 -10.15 -10.86 25.00
C LYS A 186 -9.64 -9.94 26.11
N ALA A 187 -8.90 -8.91 25.79
CA ALA A 187 -8.24 -8.03 26.76
C ALA A 187 -9.19 -7.02 27.41
N GLY A 188 -10.38 -6.79 26.84
CA GLY A 188 -11.39 -5.92 27.42
C GLY A 188 -10.94 -4.47 27.59
N PHE A 189 -10.37 -3.88 26.54
CA PHE A 189 -9.96 -2.47 26.56
C PHE A 189 -11.17 -1.53 26.66
N SER A 190 -11.01 -0.48 27.44
CA SER A 190 -11.91 0.67 27.41
C SER A 190 -11.11 1.93 27.06
N LEU A 191 -11.57 2.66 26.05
CA LEU A 191 -11.03 3.96 25.72
C LEU A 191 -11.69 5.01 26.61
N ASN A 192 -10.91 5.89 27.23
CA ASN A 192 -11.45 7.10 27.83
C ASN A 192 -11.79 8.08 26.71
N SER A 193 -13.04 8.03 26.26
CA SER A 193 -13.50 8.83 25.11
C SER A 193 -13.39 10.33 25.38
N ASP A 194 -13.70 10.79 26.61
CA ASP A 194 -13.64 12.22 26.96
C ASP A 194 -12.21 12.75 26.86
N LEU A 195 -11.25 11.96 27.33
CA LEU A 195 -9.83 12.30 27.20
C LEU A 195 -9.38 12.29 25.73
N TRP A 196 -9.77 11.27 24.98
CA TRP A 196 -9.43 11.15 23.57
C TRP A 196 -9.95 12.33 22.74
N ASP A 197 -11.21 12.71 22.93
CA ASP A 197 -11.86 13.80 22.24
C ASP A 197 -11.30 15.18 22.64
N SER A 198 -10.67 15.27 23.82
CA SER A 198 -9.98 16.48 24.26
C SER A 198 -8.63 16.73 23.59
N ILE A 199 -8.06 15.70 22.93
CA ILE A 199 -6.76 15.80 22.28
C ILE A 199 -6.94 16.53 20.94
N SER A 200 -6.27 17.68 20.79
CA SER A 200 -6.25 18.45 19.55
C SER A 200 -4.81 18.57 19.04
N ILE A 201 -4.55 18.05 17.86
CA ILE A 201 -3.28 18.22 17.16
C ILE A 201 -3.44 19.48 16.29
N LYS A 202 -2.69 20.54 16.63
CA LYS A 202 -2.70 21.80 15.89
C LYS A 202 -1.42 21.92 15.09
N ASP A 203 -1.54 22.42 13.86
CA ASP A 203 -0.38 22.76 13.05
C ASP A 203 0.38 23.95 13.65
N GLU A 204 1.66 23.74 13.94
CA GLU A 204 2.58 24.78 14.41
C GLU A 204 3.65 25.06 13.34
N LYS A 205 3.82 26.32 12.97
CA LYS A 205 4.69 26.73 11.84
C LYS A 205 6.15 26.28 11.97
N ASN A 206 6.64 26.10 13.18
CA ASN A 206 8.03 25.72 13.48
C ASN A 206 8.21 24.28 13.91
N VAL A 207 7.15 23.47 13.85
CA VAL A 207 7.17 22.03 14.16
C VAL A 207 7.10 21.28 12.84
N LYS A 208 8.25 20.87 12.31
CA LYS A 208 8.36 20.27 10.96
C LYS A 208 9.13 18.96 10.94
N THR A 209 9.67 18.52 12.07
CA THR A 209 10.46 17.30 12.14
C THR A 209 9.58 16.08 11.86
N SER A 210 10.00 15.27 10.88
CA SER A 210 9.40 13.99 10.51
C SER A 210 10.43 12.83 10.62
N SER A 211 11.55 13.06 11.32
CA SER A 211 12.67 12.14 11.33
C SER A 211 12.61 11.02 12.39
N PHE A 212 11.51 10.93 13.18
CA PHE A 212 11.36 9.94 14.25
C PHE A 212 11.68 8.51 13.76
N PHE A 213 10.96 8.06 12.74
CA PHE A 213 11.18 6.72 12.18
C PHE A 213 12.47 6.61 11.35
N THR A 214 12.94 7.69 10.75
CA THR A 214 14.21 7.70 10.02
C THR A 214 15.38 7.44 10.97
N VAL A 215 15.39 8.11 12.12
CA VAL A 215 16.42 7.90 13.16
C VAL A 215 16.29 6.50 13.76
N TYR A 216 15.06 6.05 14.08
CA TYR A 216 14.82 4.69 14.56
C TYR A 216 15.42 3.65 13.60
N ASN A 217 15.06 3.70 12.32
CA ASN A 217 15.48 2.72 11.32
C ASN A 217 17.00 2.67 11.13
N LYS A 218 17.74 3.77 11.37
CA LYS A 218 19.20 3.79 11.34
C LYS A 218 19.84 2.83 12.37
N TYR A 219 19.18 2.63 13.51
CA TYR A 219 19.67 1.78 14.62
C TYR A 219 19.04 0.39 14.67
N PHE A 220 17.90 0.21 13.99
CA PHE A 220 17.07 -1.00 14.00
C PHE A 220 16.80 -1.52 12.59
N GLN A 221 17.73 -1.31 11.63
CA GLN A 221 17.57 -1.97 10.32
C GLN A 221 17.50 -3.48 10.54
N THR A 222 16.36 -4.05 10.25
CA THR A 222 16.24 -5.48 10.04
C THR A 222 16.89 -5.75 8.69
N ASP A 223 17.96 -6.54 8.69
CA ASP A 223 18.42 -7.18 7.46
C ASP A 223 17.24 -7.97 6.89
N ASN A 224 16.71 -7.49 5.75
CA ASN A 224 15.70 -8.20 4.96
C ASN A 224 16.35 -9.33 4.19
#